data_a4cb2624a2b4d09ae5d7428accccfac6
#
_entry.id   a4cb2624a2b4d09ae5d7428accccfac6
#
_cell.length_a   1.000
_cell.length_b   1.000
_cell.length_c   1.000
_cell.angle_alpha   90.00
_cell.angle_beta   90.00
_cell.angle_gamma   90.00
#
_symmetry.space_group_name_H-M   'P 1'
#
loop_
_entity.id
_entity.type
_entity.pdbx_description
1 polymer ?
#
loop_
_entity_poly.entity_id
_entity_poly.type
_entity_poly.pdbx_seq_one_letter_code
_entity_poly.pdbx_strand_id
1 'polypeptide(L)'
;MRMQLKEIHNKTKVVIMDRVKKQNVIVILLALLACVGMVSCGDDESFIVGKPSNIFSNVSPKIVGKYSIYYDEKGRVSLVTECDEYGCRKAFFDYSPADKDCDVRIDIAEENYDEKLSLHVSLNKNGYAEYVNEIEDDDIEEWKFEYNSNGQLIKMVRSEGGIETTTITYQEGDIAKVVQESKFDDSSTSSTIEYGTEKIENKGGVMLFDEMLCIDMDEMGFAYFAGLLGRPTSHLPQSNKSVGSSSGGYKITTYKSFSWSLDAKRQPVSVFIEENYENTTSSTKIYSFDWGE
;
A
#
# COMPACT_ATOMS: atom_id res chain seq x y z
N MET A 1 1.20 33.88 -27.32
CA MET A 1 0.85 32.50 -27.64
C MET A 1 0.81 31.57 -26.38
N ARG A 2 1.73 31.68 -25.42
CA ARG A 2 1.68 30.87 -24.17
C ARG A 2 0.53 31.21 -23.21
N MET A 3 0.06 32.47 -23.16
CA MET A 3 -1.08 32.84 -22.29
C MET A 3 -2.46 32.30 -22.79
N GLN A 4 -2.67 32.19 -24.08
CA GLN A 4 -3.94 31.66 -24.61
C GLN A 4 -4.08 30.16 -24.39
N LEU A 5 -2.98 29.40 -24.38
CA LEU A 5 -3.00 27.96 -24.10
C LEU A 5 -3.34 27.64 -22.64
N LYS A 6 -2.88 28.43 -21.66
CA LYS A 6 -3.24 28.27 -20.24
C LYS A 6 -4.73 28.55 -19.99
N GLU A 7 -5.32 29.52 -20.68
CA GLU A 7 -6.73 29.87 -20.50
C GLU A 7 -7.68 28.81 -21.11
N ILE A 8 -7.27 28.15 -22.18
CA ILE A 8 -8.02 27.04 -22.80
C ILE A 8 -7.91 25.79 -21.89
N HIS A 9 -6.75 25.51 -21.34
CA HIS A 9 -6.53 24.37 -20.44
C HIS A 9 -7.36 24.48 -19.14
N ASN A 10 -7.40 25.64 -18.50
CA ASN A 10 -8.21 25.89 -17.31
C ASN A 10 -9.72 25.83 -17.60
N LYS A 11 -10.20 26.33 -18.73
CA LYS A 11 -11.63 26.22 -19.10
C LYS A 11 -12.07 24.80 -19.38
N THR A 12 -11.19 23.97 -19.95
CA THR A 12 -11.47 22.56 -20.20
C THR A 12 -11.49 21.75 -18.89
N LYS A 13 -10.57 22.03 -17.94
CA LYS A 13 -10.53 21.40 -16.62
C LYS A 13 -11.81 21.67 -15.82
N VAL A 14 -12.30 22.91 -15.80
CA VAL A 14 -13.55 23.30 -15.10
C VAL A 14 -14.78 22.61 -15.70
N VAL A 15 -14.88 22.47 -17.02
CA VAL A 15 -16.03 21.81 -17.68
C VAL A 15 -16.05 20.30 -17.45
N ILE A 16 -14.88 19.66 -17.34
CA ILE A 16 -14.77 18.23 -17.05
C ILE A 16 -15.14 17.96 -15.59
N MET A 17 -14.69 18.79 -14.63
CA MET A 17 -15.05 18.66 -13.22
C MET A 17 -16.56 18.83 -12.97
N ASP A 18 -17.22 19.74 -13.66
CA ASP A 18 -18.68 19.93 -13.50
C ASP A 18 -19.51 18.76 -14.07
N ARG A 19 -19.03 18.08 -15.12
CA ARG A 19 -19.68 16.88 -15.67
C ARG A 19 -19.52 15.68 -14.74
N VAL A 20 -18.34 15.50 -14.14
CA VAL A 20 -18.05 14.40 -13.20
C VAL A 20 -18.87 14.56 -11.93
N LYS A 21 -19.00 15.77 -11.36
CA LYS A 21 -19.84 16.04 -10.18
C LYS A 21 -21.31 15.70 -10.40
N LYS A 22 -21.87 15.94 -11.59
CA LYS A 22 -23.28 15.60 -11.89
C LYS A 22 -23.54 14.12 -12.10
N GLN A 23 -22.59 13.34 -12.58
CA GLN A 23 -22.75 11.89 -12.72
C GLN A 23 -22.59 11.13 -11.39
N ASN A 24 -21.70 11.58 -10.50
CA ASN A 24 -21.47 10.92 -9.22
C ASN A 24 -22.65 11.07 -8.24
N VAL A 25 -23.43 12.14 -8.31
CA VAL A 25 -24.61 12.33 -7.44
C VAL A 25 -25.71 11.31 -7.73
N ILE A 26 -25.82 10.78 -8.94
CA ILE A 26 -26.88 9.81 -9.33
C ILE A 26 -26.49 8.37 -8.93
N VAL A 27 -25.20 8.03 -8.86
CA VAL A 27 -24.74 6.69 -8.50
C VAL A 27 -24.77 6.47 -6.98
N ILE A 28 -24.58 7.52 -6.18
CA ILE A 28 -24.58 7.44 -4.71
C ILE A 28 -25.98 7.20 -4.13
N LEU A 29 -27.05 7.57 -4.84
CA LEU A 29 -28.45 7.42 -4.34
C LEU A 29 -29.01 5.99 -4.50
N LEU A 30 -28.36 5.10 -5.24
CA LEU A 30 -28.83 3.72 -5.50
C LEU A 30 -28.15 2.64 -4.63
N ALA A 31 -27.12 2.99 -3.84
CA ALA A 31 -26.38 2.04 -3.00
C ALA A 31 -26.85 2.00 -1.53
N LEU A 32 -27.85 2.78 -1.12
CA LEU A 32 -28.28 2.95 0.28
C LEU A 32 -29.43 2.07 0.74
N LEU A 33 -29.82 1.03 -0.03
CA LEU A 33 -31.02 0.23 0.35
C LEU A 33 -30.78 -1.27 0.38
N ALA A 34 -29.72 -1.78 1.01
CA ALA A 34 -29.67 -3.21 1.37
C ALA A 34 -28.63 -3.50 2.45
N CYS A 35 -28.91 -3.27 3.72
CA CYS A 35 -28.29 -4.01 4.84
C CYS A 35 -29.15 -3.90 6.08
N VAL A 36 -30.14 -4.77 6.22
CA VAL A 36 -30.71 -5.11 7.53
C VAL A 36 -30.35 -6.55 7.83
N GLY A 37 -29.63 -6.76 8.91
CA GLY A 37 -29.68 -7.98 9.71
C GLY A 37 -28.64 -9.05 9.44
N MET A 38 -27.71 -9.16 10.39
CA MET A 38 -27.49 -10.36 11.20
C MET A 38 -26.47 -10.02 12.30
N VAL A 39 -26.96 -9.83 13.50
CA VAL A 39 -26.15 -9.82 14.72
C VAL A 39 -25.81 -11.27 15.03
N SER A 40 -24.54 -11.65 14.88
CA SER A 40 -23.99 -12.88 15.45
C SER A 40 -23.20 -12.47 16.70
N CYS A 41 -23.71 -12.81 17.88
CA CYS A 41 -22.95 -12.78 19.13
C CYS A 41 -21.87 -13.87 19.08
N GLY A 42 -20.61 -13.47 19.09
CA GLY A 42 -19.44 -14.29 19.40
C GLY A 42 -18.47 -13.37 20.12
N ASP A 43 -17.84 -13.86 21.19
CA ASP A 43 -17.03 -13.13 22.16
C ASP A 43 -16.16 -12.03 21.53
N ASP A 44 -16.49 -10.78 21.86
CA ASP A 44 -15.84 -9.57 21.38
C ASP A 44 -14.45 -9.39 22.04
N GLU A 45 -13.41 -9.94 21.44
CA GLU A 45 -12.17 -9.17 21.44
C GLU A 45 -12.42 -7.97 20.53
N SER A 46 -12.68 -6.82 21.14
CA SER A 46 -12.98 -5.58 20.43
C SER A 46 -11.86 -5.32 19.42
N PHE A 47 -12.21 -5.37 18.14
CA PHE A 47 -11.30 -5.01 17.06
C PHE A 47 -10.72 -3.63 17.35
N ILE A 48 -9.41 -3.54 17.56
CA ILE A 48 -8.73 -2.26 17.81
C ILE A 48 -8.03 -1.87 16.53
N VAL A 49 -8.53 -0.83 15.86
CA VAL A 49 -7.91 -0.22 14.68
C VAL A 49 -6.48 0.17 14.99
N GLY A 50 -5.57 -0.08 14.05
CA GLY A 50 -4.16 0.30 14.17
C GLY A 50 -3.30 -0.65 14.97
N LYS A 51 -3.83 -1.76 15.49
CA LYS A 51 -3.00 -2.78 16.14
C LYS A 51 -2.25 -3.63 15.10
N PRO A 52 -0.92 -3.73 15.22
CA PRO A 52 -0.10 -4.56 14.33
C PRO A 52 -0.44 -6.06 14.41
N SER A 53 -1.07 -6.52 15.50
CA SER A 53 -1.49 -7.92 15.67
C SER A 53 -2.44 -8.42 14.57
N ASN A 54 -3.05 -7.52 13.82
CA ASN A 54 -3.85 -7.89 12.64
C ASN A 54 -3.00 -8.47 11.51
N ILE A 55 -1.71 -8.09 11.45
CA ILE A 55 -0.75 -8.52 10.43
C ILE A 55 0.36 -9.35 11.07
N PHE A 56 0.98 -8.82 12.12
CA PHE A 56 2.17 -9.38 12.75
C PHE A 56 1.74 -10.27 13.92
N SER A 57 1.61 -11.56 13.66
CA SER A 57 1.17 -12.53 14.69
C SER A 57 2.11 -12.52 15.90
N ASN A 58 1.65 -11.92 17.01
CA ASN A 58 2.34 -11.89 18.31
C ASN A 58 3.68 -11.16 18.37
N VAL A 59 3.99 -10.29 17.41
CA VAL A 59 5.19 -9.45 17.43
C VAL A 59 4.84 -8.00 17.10
N SER A 60 5.61 -7.08 17.67
CA SER A 60 5.52 -5.65 17.36
C SER A 60 6.82 -5.24 16.70
N PRO A 61 6.88 -5.20 15.36
CA PRO A 61 8.11 -4.86 14.66
C PRO A 61 8.57 -3.46 15.04
N LYS A 62 9.85 -3.29 15.29
CA LYS A 62 10.50 -1.98 15.52
C LYS A 62 11.15 -1.45 14.26
N ILE A 63 11.74 -2.35 13.47
CA ILE A 63 12.36 -2.01 12.19
C ILE A 63 11.93 -3.03 11.15
N VAL A 64 11.44 -2.54 10.01
CA VAL A 64 11.14 -3.33 8.82
C VAL A 64 11.77 -2.65 7.61
N GLY A 65 12.96 -3.11 7.21
CA GLY A 65 13.71 -2.51 6.12
C GLY A 65 14.15 -1.08 6.45
N LYS A 66 13.67 -0.11 5.69
CA LYS A 66 13.93 1.34 5.88
C LYS A 66 13.00 2.01 6.88
N TYR A 67 12.00 1.28 7.39
CA TYR A 67 10.95 1.81 8.27
C TYR A 67 11.26 1.54 9.73
N SER A 68 11.13 2.57 10.60
CA SER A 68 11.13 2.43 12.06
C SER A 68 9.72 2.71 12.58
N ILE A 69 9.21 1.83 13.46
CA ILE A 69 7.81 1.79 13.86
C ILE A 69 7.71 2.05 15.37
N TYR A 70 6.85 2.98 15.75
CA TYR A 70 6.62 3.39 17.13
C TYR A 70 5.16 3.20 17.50
N TYR A 71 4.91 2.91 18.78
CA TYR A 71 3.60 2.52 19.28
C TYR A 71 3.12 3.48 20.37
N ASP A 72 1.79 3.66 20.46
CA ASP A 72 1.14 4.34 21.56
C ASP A 72 0.98 3.41 22.79
N GLU A 73 0.45 3.96 23.90
CA GLU A 73 0.19 3.20 25.15
C GLU A 73 -0.82 2.06 24.96
N LYS A 74 -1.62 2.08 23.90
CA LYS A 74 -2.60 1.03 23.56
C LYS A 74 -1.99 -0.04 22.63
N GLY A 75 -0.70 0.10 22.27
CA GLY A 75 -0.01 -0.78 21.35
C GLY A 75 -0.42 -0.61 19.88
N ARG A 76 -1.00 0.53 19.51
CA ARG A 76 -1.28 0.91 18.13
C ARG A 76 -0.08 1.64 17.55
N VAL A 77 0.13 1.53 16.25
CA VAL A 77 1.17 2.32 15.58
C VAL A 77 0.84 3.82 15.72
N SER A 78 1.75 4.59 16.26
CA SER A 78 1.60 6.04 16.45
C SER A 78 2.43 6.86 15.49
N LEU A 79 3.57 6.31 15.05
CA LEU A 79 4.49 6.94 14.13
C LEU A 79 5.23 5.86 13.35
N VAL A 80 5.40 6.07 12.06
CA VAL A 80 6.34 5.33 11.21
C VAL A 80 7.32 6.35 10.62
N THR A 81 8.60 6.05 10.67
CA THR A 81 9.62 6.86 10.00
C THR A 81 10.29 6.06 8.90
N GLU A 82 10.50 6.67 7.78
CA GLU A 82 11.28 6.17 6.67
C GLU A 82 12.45 7.11 6.45
N CYS A 83 13.68 6.60 6.49
CA CYS A 83 14.88 7.41 6.28
C CYS A 83 15.76 6.77 5.22
N ASP A 84 16.27 7.59 4.31
CA ASP A 84 17.25 7.22 3.30
C ASP A 84 18.37 8.28 3.21
N GLU A 85 19.17 8.25 2.15
CA GLU A 85 20.28 9.18 1.93
C GLU A 85 19.82 10.61 1.60
N TYR A 86 18.53 10.81 1.26
CA TYR A 86 17.95 12.10 0.85
C TYR A 86 17.22 12.80 2.00
N GLY A 87 16.78 12.06 3.01
CA GLY A 87 16.07 12.61 4.17
C GLY A 87 15.20 11.60 4.89
N CYS A 88 14.34 12.12 5.76
CA CYS A 88 13.39 11.31 6.51
C CYS A 88 11.96 11.77 6.25
N ARG A 89 11.07 10.80 6.00
CA ARG A 89 9.62 10.97 6.03
C ARG A 89 9.04 10.42 7.33
N LYS A 90 8.03 11.07 7.90
CA LYS A 90 7.41 10.71 9.17
C LYS A 90 5.89 10.70 9.03
N ALA A 91 5.28 9.55 9.24
CA ALA A 91 3.84 9.36 9.19
C ALA A 91 3.27 9.25 10.61
N PHE A 92 2.46 10.22 11.03
CA PHE A 92 1.82 10.31 12.34
C PHE A 92 0.37 9.83 12.25
N PHE A 93 -0.04 8.90 13.11
CA PHE A 93 -1.35 8.25 13.07
C PHE A 93 -2.30 8.84 14.11
N ASP A 94 -3.45 9.34 13.67
CA ASP A 94 -4.59 9.75 14.51
C ASP A 94 -5.78 8.81 14.28
N TYR A 95 -6.16 8.06 15.33
CA TYR A 95 -7.29 7.12 15.33
C TYR A 95 -8.58 7.74 15.90
N SER A 96 -8.64 9.01 16.06
CA SER A 96 -9.80 9.74 16.53
C SER A 96 -9.79 11.16 15.96
N PRO A 97 -9.69 11.30 14.62
CA PRO A 97 -9.60 12.61 14.01
C PRO A 97 -10.83 13.46 14.38
N ALA A 98 -10.60 14.77 14.56
CA ALA A 98 -11.67 15.70 14.88
C ALA A 98 -12.66 15.83 13.71
N ASP A 99 -12.17 15.72 12.52
CA ASP A 99 -12.93 15.64 11.28
C ASP A 99 -13.52 14.25 11.18
N LYS A 100 -14.85 14.16 11.15
CA LYS A 100 -15.56 12.86 11.09
C LYS A 100 -15.74 12.34 9.66
N ASP A 101 -14.89 12.76 8.76
CA ASP A 101 -14.88 12.37 7.35
C ASP A 101 -13.99 11.14 7.07
N CYS A 102 -13.21 10.72 8.06
CA CYS A 102 -12.39 9.52 8.01
C CYS A 102 -12.33 8.80 9.37
N ASP A 103 -11.93 7.53 9.35
CA ASP A 103 -11.75 6.70 10.55
C ASP A 103 -10.34 6.83 11.13
N VAL A 104 -9.34 7.01 10.26
CA VAL A 104 -7.93 7.22 10.62
C VAL A 104 -7.37 8.33 9.74
N ARG A 105 -6.64 9.27 10.36
CA ARG A 105 -5.83 10.25 9.64
C ARG A 105 -4.36 9.94 9.81
N ILE A 106 -3.60 10.01 8.72
CA ILE A 106 -2.16 9.84 8.72
C ILE A 106 -1.55 11.12 8.16
N ASP A 107 -0.93 11.93 9.02
CA ASP A 107 -0.24 13.15 8.62
C ASP A 107 1.22 12.83 8.30
N ILE A 108 1.67 13.16 7.10
CA ILE A 108 3.01 12.87 6.62
C ILE A 108 3.81 14.17 6.56
N ALA A 109 4.99 14.15 7.18
CA ALA A 109 5.94 15.24 7.14
C ALA A 109 7.24 14.74 6.53
N GLU A 110 7.75 15.48 5.56
CA GLU A 110 9.04 15.23 4.93
C GLU A 110 10.09 16.23 5.42
N GLU A 111 11.30 15.75 5.72
CA GLU A 111 12.41 16.60 6.12
C GLU A 111 12.84 17.47 4.93
N ASN A 112 12.88 18.77 5.10
CA ASN A 112 13.18 19.77 4.09
C ASN A 112 12.05 20.15 3.11
N TYR A 113 10.82 19.67 3.31
CA TYR A 113 9.64 20.10 2.56
C TYR A 113 8.60 20.69 3.51
N ASP A 114 8.02 21.83 3.15
CA ASP A 114 6.96 22.50 3.93
C ASP A 114 5.55 22.06 3.49
N GLU A 115 5.46 21.18 2.50
CA GLU A 115 4.19 20.66 1.99
C GLU A 115 3.51 19.76 3.02
N LYS A 116 2.19 19.90 3.12
CA LYS A 116 1.37 19.14 4.05
C LYS A 116 0.67 18.03 3.28
N LEU A 117 1.07 16.82 3.56
CA LEU A 117 0.43 15.64 3.02
C LEU A 117 -0.33 14.90 4.11
N SER A 118 -1.58 14.55 3.86
CA SER A 118 -2.37 13.73 4.79
C SER A 118 -3.23 12.71 4.07
N LEU A 119 -3.34 11.52 4.66
CA LEU A 119 -4.19 10.44 4.20
C LEU A 119 -5.43 10.37 5.10
N HIS A 120 -6.61 10.56 4.54
CA HIS A 120 -7.90 10.40 5.20
C HIS A 120 -8.47 9.03 4.88
N VAL A 121 -8.31 8.08 5.80
CA VAL A 121 -8.59 6.66 5.61
C VAL A 121 -9.97 6.31 6.14
N SER A 122 -10.86 5.81 5.28
CA SER A 122 -12.13 5.18 5.63
C SER A 122 -11.97 3.66 5.66
N LEU A 123 -12.46 3.01 6.70
CA LEU A 123 -12.28 1.60 6.96
C LEU A 123 -13.51 0.78 6.58
N ASN A 124 -13.29 -0.43 6.06
CA ASN A 124 -14.35 -1.42 5.93
C ASN A 124 -14.67 -2.08 7.29
N LYS A 125 -15.70 -2.92 7.32
CA LYS A 125 -16.14 -3.65 8.53
C LYS A 125 -15.05 -4.55 9.17
N ASN A 126 -14.00 -4.89 8.46
CA ASN A 126 -12.88 -5.69 8.94
C ASN A 126 -11.71 -4.81 9.43
N GLY A 127 -11.86 -3.48 9.39
CA GLY A 127 -10.84 -2.52 9.80
C GLY A 127 -9.69 -2.31 8.81
N TYR A 128 -9.89 -2.69 7.57
CA TYR A 128 -8.95 -2.40 6.48
C TYR A 128 -9.39 -1.18 5.71
N ALA A 129 -8.46 -0.41 5.17
CA ALA A 129 -8.73 0.73 4.31
C ALA A 129 -9.61 0.30 3.12
N GLU A 130 -10.74 0.98 2.93
CA GLU A 130 -11.63 0.76 1.78
C GLU A 130 -11.50 1.90 0.80
N TYR A 131 -11.39 3.11 1.33
CA TYR A 131 -11.26 4.34 0.57
C TYR A 131 -10.29 5.28 1.28
N VAL A 132 -9.45 5.99 0.53
CA VAL A 132 -8.56 7.01 1.06
C VAL A 132 -8.59 8.23 0.16
N ASN A 133 -8.67 9.42 0.78
CA ASN A 133 -8.31 10.67 0.15
C ASN A 133 -6.89 11.01 0.61
N GLU A 134 -6.00 11.09 -0.32
CA GLU A 134 -4.67 11.64 -0.15
C GLU A 134 -4.74 13.12 -0.51
N ILE A 135 -4.39 13.97 0.44
CA ILE A 135 -4.55 15.42 0.35
C ILE A 135 -3.17 16.06 0.46
N GLU A 136 -2.72 16.65 -0.63
CA GLU A 136 -1.50 17.43 -0.70
C GLU A 136 -1.85 18.87 -1.08
N ASP A 137 -1.73 19.80 -0.11
CA ASP A 137 -2.21 21.17 -0.24
C ASP A 137 -3.66 21.27 -0.75
N ASP A 138 -3.86 21.65 -2.01
CA ASP A 138 -5.19 21.79 -2.65
C ASP A 138 -5.51 20.63 -3.62
N ASP A 139 -4.58 19.70 -3.83
CA ASP A 139 -4.77 18.54 -4.70
C ASP A 139 -5.26 17.34 -3.89
N ILE A 140 -6.18 16.56 -4.47
CA ILE A 140 -6.75 15.36 -3.83
C ILE A 140 -6.62 14.19 -4.79
N GLU A 141 -5.97 13.15 -4.32
CA GLU A 141 -5.94 11.84 -4.94
C GLU A 141 -6.86 10.86 -4.22
N GLU A 142 -7.46 9.96 -4.95
CA GLU A 142 -8.35 8.95 -4.41
C GLU A 142 -7.75 7.56 -4.55
N TRP A 143 -7.78 6.79 -3.45
CA TRP A 143 -7.45 5.37 -3.45
C TRP A 143 -8.66 4.53 -3.09
N LYS A 144 -8.80 3.35 -3.73
CA LYS A 144 -9.81 2.34 -3.41
C LYS A 144 -9.17 0.98 -3.29
N PHE A 145 -9.57 0.24 -2.27
CA PHE A 145 -8.98 -1.05 -1.94
C PHE A 145 -10.05 -2.15 -1.87
N GLU A 146 -9.72 -3.32 -2.40
CA GLU A 146 -10.58 -4.51 -2.34
C GLU A 146 -9.78 -5.68 -1.73
N TYR A 147 -10.46 -6.49 -0.89
CA TYR A 147 -9.85 -7.61 -0.17
C TYR A 147 -10.59 -8.91 -0.44
N ASN A 148 -9.89 -10.04 -0.44
CA ASN A 148 -10.50 -11.36 -0.49
C ASN A 148 -11.09 -11.76 0.88
N SER A 149 -11.76 -12.91 0.94
CA SER A 149 -12.36 -13.43 2.18
C SER A 149 -11.34 -13.75 3.30
N ASN A 150 -10.05 -13.86 2.97
CA ASN A 150 -8.97 -14.08 3.93
C ASN A 150 -8.39 -12.75 4.45
N GLY A 151 -8.93 -11.60 4.02
CA GLY A 151 -8.44 -10.28 4.39
C GLY A 151 -7.15 -9.87 3.67
N GLN A 152 -6.82 -10.48 2.55
CA GLN A 152 -5.65 -10.14 1.74
C GLN A 152 -6.04 -9.14 0.65
N LEU A 153 -5.22 -8.11 0.41
CA LEU A 153 -5.42 -7.08 -0.59
C LEU A 153 -5.36 -7.69 -2.00
N ILE A 154 -6.43 -7.55 -2.78
CA ILE A 154 -6.52 -8.11 -4.15
C ILE A 154 -6.57 -7.05 -5.24
N LYS A 155 -6.91 -5.81 -4.88
CA LYS A 155 -6.98 -4.73 -5.84
C LYS A 155 -6.80 -3.37 -5.20
N MET A 156 -6.11 -2.49 -5.90
CA MET A 156 -6.03 -1.07 -5.62
C MET A 156 -6.39 -0.29 -6.89
N VAL A 157 -7.01 0.85 -6.71
CA VAL A 157 -7.25 1.83 -7.78
C VAL A 157 -6.84 3.19 -7.25
N ARG A 158 -5.95 3.86 -7.96
CA ARG A 158 -5.40 5.20 -7.66
C ARG A 158 -5.80 6.17 -8.77
N SER A 159 -6.05 7.42 -8.40
CA SER A 159 -6.48 8.45 -9.37
C SER A 159 -5.35 9.36 -9.84
N GLU A 160 -4.14 9.21 -9.35
CA GLU A 160 -2.99 10.03 -9.70
C GLU A 160 -2.72 10.04 -11.22
N GLY A 161 -2.52 11.25 -11.77
CA GLY A 161 -2.21 11.43 -13.19
C GLY A 161 -3.18 10.81 -14.18
N GLY A 162 -4.17 10.05 -13.69
CA GLY A 162 -5.14 9.27 -14.45
C GLY A 162 -5.76 8.20 -13.58
N ILE A 163 -6.02 7.01 -14.13
CA ILE A 163 -6.45 5.84 -13.34
C ILE A 163 -5.37 4.78 -13.44
N GLU A 164 -4.80 4.46 -12.30
CA GLU A 164 -3.91 3.33 -12.13
C GLU A 164 -4.63 2.21 -11.38
N THR A 165 -4.47 0.97 -11.84
CA THR A 165 -5.09 -0.20 -11.23
C THR A 165 -4.03 -1.26 -10.97
N THR A 166 -3.90 -1.69 -9.71
CA THR A 166 -3.08 -2.83 -9.31
C THR A 166 -4.00 -4.00 -8.94
N THR A 167 -3.78 -5.15 -9.55
CA THR A 167 -4.49 -6.40 -9.25
C THR A 167 -3.52 -7.44 -8.72
N ILE A 168 -3.84 -8.04 -7.56
CA ILE A 168 -3.01 -9.02 -6.87
C ILE A 168 -3.74 -10.37 -6.87
N THR A 169 -3.09 -11.40 -7.38
CA THR A 169 -3.62 -12.77 -7.42
C THR A 169 -2.89 -13.63 -6.40
N TYR A 170 -3.64 -14.35 -5.57
CA TYR A 170 -3.12 -15.26 -4.57
C TYR A 170 -3.34 -16.73 -4.97
N GLN A 171 -2.39 -17.58 -4.61
CA GLN A 171 -2.50 -19.02 -4.68
C GLN A 171 -2.08 -19.61 -3.33
N GLU A 172 -2.98 -20.36 -2.68
CA GLU A 172 -2.73 -20.96 -1.34
C GLU A 172 -2.24 -19.97 -0.27
N GLY A 173 -2.74 -18.72 -0.32
CA GLY A 173 -2.37 -17.65 0.61
C GLY A 173 -1.09 -16.88 0.23
N ASP A 174 -0.41 -17.25 -0.83
CA ASP A 174 0.77 -16.57 -1.37
C ASP A 174 0.44 -15.72 -2.57
N ILE A 175 1.07 -14.56 -2.70
CA ILE A 175 0.97 -13.71 -3.88
C ILE A 175 1.64 -14.42 -5.07
N ALA A 176 0.85 -14.85 -6.05
CA ALA A 176 1.38 -15.52 -7.24
C ALA A 176 1.67 -14.51 -8.38
N LYS A 177 0.85 -13.47 -8.48
CA LYS A 177 0.95 -12.50 -9.58
C LYS A 177 0.46 -11.13 -9.14
N VAL A 178 1.14 -10.09 -9.64
CA VAL A 178 0.72 -8.70 -9.56
C VAL A 178 0.63 -8.14 -10.97
N VAL A 179 -0.42 -7.38 -11.26
CA VAL A 179 -0.57 -6.64 -12.53
C VAL A 179 -0.92 -5.21 -12.19
N GLN A 180 -0.12 -4.29 -12.68
CA GLN A 180 -0.35 -2.84 -12.60
C GLN A 180 -0.63 -2.33 -14.02
N GLU A 181 -1.65 -1.51 -14.16
CA GLU A 181 -2.07 -0.91 -15.43
C GLU A 181 -2.32 0.58 -15.21
N SER A 182 -1.64 1.43 -15.96
CA SER A 182 -1.85 2.87 -15.98
C SER A 182 -2.59 3.27 -17.26
N LYS A 183 -3.68 4.00 -17.10
CA LYS A 183 -4.43 4.56 -18.24
C LYS A 183 -3.87 5.90 -18.72
N PHE A 184 -2.98 6.49 -17.95
CA PHE A 184 -2.40 7.78 -18.30
C PHE A 184 -1.44 7.67 -19.49
N ASP A 185 -0.56 6.68 -19.44
CA ASP A 185 0.51 6.46 -20.41
C ASP A 185 0.37 5.14 -21.17
N ASP A 186 -0.74 4.41 -20.95
CA ASP A 186 -1.03 3.10 -21.54
C ASP A 186 0.10 2.10 -21.26
N SER A 187 0.63 2.15 -20.02
CA SER A 187 1.67 1.24 -19.55
C SER A 187 1.10 0.12 -18.70
N SER A 188 1.82 -0.97 -18.62
CA SER A 188 1.50 -2.06 -17.70
C SER A 188 2.74 -2.79 -17.21
N THR A 189 2.67 -3.28 -15.97
CA THR A 189 3.69 -4.16 -15.38
C THR A 189 3.03 -5.43 -14.88
N SER A 190 3.62 -6.58 -15.20
CA SER A 190 3.17 -7.89 -14.72
C SER A 190 4.31 -8.59 -14.01
N SER A 191 4.13 -8.85 -12.72
CA SER A 191 5.09 -9.51 -11.83
C SER A 191 4.61 -10.92 -11.49
N THR A 192 5.51 -11.89 -11.53
CA THR A 192 5.28 -13.28 -11.09
C THR A 192 6.21 -13.56 -9.92
N ILE A 193 5.63 -14.00 -8.80
CA ILE A 193 6.32 -14.22 -7.54
C ILE A 193 6.45 -15.70 -7.26
N GLU A 194 7.66 -16.15 -6.86
CA GLU A 194 7.95 -17.55 -6.57
C GLU A 194 8.49 -17.73 -5.15
N TYR A 195 8.19 -18.87 -4.53
CA TYR A 195 8.49 -19.18 -3.13
C TYR A 195 9.44 -20.39 -2.96
N GLY A 196 9.94 -20.94 -4.05
CA GLY A 196 10.82 -22.09 -4.05
C GLY A 196 10.15 -23.39 -3.61
N THR A 197 10.94 -24.47 -3.50
CA THR A 197 10.45 -25.80 -3.12
C THR A 197 10.26 -25.94 -1.60
N GLU A 198 11.12 -25.28 -0.82
CA GLU A 198 11.02 -25.17 0.64
C GLU A 198 10.53 -23.79 0.99
N LYS A 199 9.22 -23.67 1.18
CA LYS A 199 8.58 -22.39 1.55
C LYS A 199 9.01 -21.96 2.96
N ILE A 200 9.38 -20.68 3.10
CA ILE A 200 9.69 -20.05 4.38
C ILE A 200 8.43 -19.33 4.85
N GLU A 201 7.86 -19.73 5.99
CA GLU A 201 6.69 -19.09 6.57
C GLU A 201 6.97 -17.60 6.88
N ASN A 202 6.07 -16.72 6.50
CA ASN A 202 6.16 -15.28 6.75
C ASN A 202 5.64 -14.91 8.15
N LYS A 203 6.34 -15.37 9.20
CA LYS A 203 5.95 -15.15 10.60
C LYS A 203 5.96 -13.67 10.99
N GLY A 204 6.83 -12.90 10.37
CA GLY A 204 6.98 -11.48 10.64
C GLY A 204 5.99 -10.61 9.86
N GLY A 205 5.19 -11.17 8.97
CA GLY A 205 4.28 -10.38 8.11
C GLY A 205 5.04 -9.41 7.20
N VAL A 206 6.23 -9.76 6.75
CA VAL A 206 7.03 -8.86 5.89
C VAL A 206 6.37 -8.69 4.53
N MET A 207 6.08 -7.45 4.17
CA MET A 207 5.62 -7.02 2.85
C MET A 207 6.39 -5.75 2.48
N LEU A 208 7.44 -5.90 1.68
CA LEU A 208 8.14 -4.77 1.06
C LEU A 208 7.55 -4.63 -0.34
N PHE A 209 6.49 -3.82 -0.45
CA PHE A 209 5.64 -3.74 -1.63
C PHE A 209 6.43 -3.38 -2.90
N ASP A 210 7.19 -2.30 -2.87
CA ASP A 210 7.98 -1.88 -4.02
C ASP A 210 9.19 -2.80 -4.24
N GLU A 211 9.98 -3.02 -3.21
CA GLU A 211 11.26 -3.73 -3.33
C GLU A 211 11.09 -5.20 -3.72
N MET A 212 10.06 -5.87 -3.19
CA MET A 212 9.87 -7.31 -3.40
C MET A 212 8.79 -7.62 -4.42
N LEU A 213 7.71 -6.86 -4.43
CA LEU A 213 6.51 -7.17 -5.20
C LEU A 213 6.35 -6.29 -6.43
N CYS A 214 7.15 -5.22 -6.55
CA CYS A 214 7.00 -4.16 -7.56
C CYS A 214 5.59 -3.58 -7.53
N ILE A 215 5.06 -3.32 -6.34
CA ILE A 215 3.79 -2.63 -6.11
C ILE A 215 4.12 -1.25 -5.58
N ASP A 216 3.81 -0.23 -6.35
CA ASP A 216 3.89 1.14 -5.90
C ASP A 216 2.74 1.42 -4.92
N MET A 217 3.10 1.70 -3.67
CA MET A 217 2.16 2.02 -2.60
C MET A 217 2.24 3.49 -2.21
N ASP A 218 3.22 4.18 -2.71
CA ASP A 218 3.52 5.55 -2.36
C ASP A 218 3.38 5.79 -0.84
N GLU A 219 2.70 6.82 -0.41
CA GLU A 219 2.45 7.17 0.99
C GLU A 219 1.60 6.14 1.72
N MET A 220 0.75 5.40 0.98
CA MET A 220 -0.06 4.32 1.57
C MET A 220 0.77 3.18 2.16
N GLY A 221 2.04 3.05 1.78
CA GLY A 221 2.97 2.08 2.36
C GLY A 221 3.05 2.16 3.90
N PHE A 222 2.93 3.35 4.48
CA PHE A 222 2.92 3.55 5.92
C PHE A 222 1.73 2.90 6.62
N ALA A 223 0.55 2.88 5.96
CA ALA A 223 -0.68 2.33 6.51
C ALA A 223 -0.60 0.80 6.74
N TYR A 224 0.31 0.10 6.03
CA TYR A 224 0.52 -1.33 6.20
C TYR A 224 0.91 -1.70 7.63
N PHE A 225 1.84 -0.96 8.24
CA PHE A 225 2.34 -1.25 9.59
C PHE A 225 1.27 -1.10 10.67
N ALA A 226 0.26 -0.28 10.42
CA ALA A 226 -0.91 -0.13 11.28
C ALA A 226 -2.00 -1.20 11.04
N GLY A 227 -1.75 -2.17 10.15
CA GLY A 227 -2.71 -3.22 9.84
C GLY A 227 -3.86 -2.79 8.94
N LEU A 228 -3.74 -1.65 8.28
CA LEU A 228 -4.84 -1.07 7.49
C LEU A 228 -4.92 -1.62 6.07
N LEU A 229 -3.88 -2.29 5.56
CA LEU A 229 -3.84 -2.81 4.19
C LEU A 229 -4.01 -4.33 4.08
N GLY A 230 -4.62 -4.95 5.10
CA GLY A 230 -4.93 -6.38 5.08
C GLY A 230 -3.77 -7.28 5.46
N ARG A 231 -3.95 -8.58 5.23
CA ARG A 231 -3.02 -9.63 5.66
C ARG A 231 -1.89 -9.86 4.65
N PRO A 232 -0.67 -10.18 5.12
CA PRO A 232 0.47 -10.46 4.24
C PRO A 232 0.30 -11.79 3.48
N THR A 233 1.22 -12.02 2.55
CA THR A 233 1.48 -13.33 1.97
C THR A 233 1.89 -14.34 3.05
N SER A 234 1.49 -15.60 2.89
CA SER A 234 1.74 -16.65 3.91
C SER A 234 3.21 -17.05 4.03
N HIS A 235 3.96 -16.94 2.95
CA HIS A 235 5.38 -17.27 2.90
C HIS A 235 6.21 -16.10 2.38
N LEU A 236 7.51 -16.14 2.66
CA LEU A 236 8.49 -15.18 2.15
C LEU A 236 8.86 -15.51 0.71
N PRO A 237 8.73 -14.59 -0.24
CA PRO A 237 9.10 -14.83 -1.63
C PRO A 237 10.61 -15.08 -1.79
N GLN A 238 10.98 -15.86 -2.78
CA GLN A 238 12.38 -16.12 -3.15
C GLN A 238 12.78 -15.47 -4.46
N SER A 239 11.82 -15.17 -5.33
CA SER A 239 12.07 -14.40 -6.55
C SER A 239 10.83 -13.65 -7.03
N ASN A 240 11.09 -12.63 -7.83
CA ASN A 240 10.10 -11.91 -8.61
C ASN A 240 10.63 -11.68 -10.02
N LYS A 241 9.81 -12.00 -11.01
CA LYS A 241 10.05 -11.64 -12.41
C LYS A 241 8.99 -10.66 -12.84
N SER A 242 9.40 -9.43 -13.15
CA SER A 242 8.52 -8.37 -13.64
C SER A 242 8.75 -8.09 -15.11
N VAL A 243 7.67 -7.87 -15.85
CA VAL A 243 7.70 -7.45 -17.26
C VAL A 243 6.87 -6.18 -17.38
N GLY A 244 7.56 -5.06 -17.58
CA GLY A 244 6.97 -3.77 -17.90
C GLY A 244 6.79 -3.61 -19.41
N SER A 245 5.69 -2.95 -19.82
CA SER A 245 5.42 -2.58 -21.21
C SER A 245 4.83 -1.17 -21.29
N SER A 246 5.15 -0.43 -22.35
CA SER A 246 4.60 0.90 -22.63
C SER A 246 3.85 0.93 -23.96
N SER A 247 3.06 1.99 -24.19
CA SER A 247 2.33 2.24 -25.44
C SER A 247 3.19 2.19 -26.70
N GLY A 248 4.48 2.49 -26.57
CA GLY A 248 5.46 2.38 -27.66
C GLY A 248 5.92 0.94 -28.00
N GLY A 249 5.36 -0.07 -27.32
CA GLY A 249 5.74 -1.48 -27.49
C GLY A 249 7.09 -1.84 -26.89
N TYR A 250 7.70 -0.93 -26.13
CA TYR A 250 8.93 -1.19 -25.40
C TYR A 250 8.66 -2.11 -24.21
N LYS A 251 9.51 -3.13 -24.01
CA LYS A 251 9.40 -4.07 -22.90
C LYS A 251 10.70 -4.11 -22.12
N ILE A 252 10.57 -4.10 -20.79
CA ILE A 252 11.68 -4.28 -19.86
C ILE A 252 11.36 -5.49 -18.99
N THR A 253 12.33 -6.38 -18.82
CA THR A 253 12.22 -7.50 -17.88
C THR A 253 13.20 -7.29 -16.74
N THR A 254 12.68 -7.34 -15.52
CA THR A 254 13.44 -7.26 -14.26
C THR A 254 13.32 -8.58 -13.52
N TYR A 255 14.42 -9.07 -12.98
CA TYR A 255 14.48 -10.24 -12.13
C TYR A 255 15.00 -9.83 -10.76
N LYS A 256 14.25 -10.14 -9.69
CA LYS A 256 14.71 -9.96 -8.31
C LYS A 256 14.83 -11.33 -7.63
N SER A 257 15.91 -11.55 -6.89
CA SER A 257 16.08 -12.72 -6.03
C SER A 257 16.23 -12.30 -4.58
N PHE A 258 15.69 -13.10 -3.64
CA PHE A 258 15.62 -12.79 -2.24
C PHE A 258 16.30 -13.87 -1.41
N SER A 259 17.38 -13.52 -0.72
CA SER A 259 18.10 -14.40 0.19
C SER A 259 17.80 -13.98 1.64
N TRP A 260 17.04 -14.81 2.34
CA TRP A 260 16.57 -14.56 3.70
C TRP A 260 17.54 -15.09 4.77
N SER A 261 17.83 -14.27 5.77
CA SER A 261 18.45 -14.71 7.01
C SER A 261 17.38 -14.78 8.10
N LEU A 262 17.35 -15.88 8.84
CA LEU A 262 16.35 -16.14 9.87
C LEU A 262 17.02 -16.35 11.23
N ASP A 263 16.33 -15.94 12.30
CA ASP A 263 16.71 -16.26 13.66
C ASP A 263 16.39 -17.71 14.06
N ALA A 264 16.68 -18.08 15.33
CA ALA A 264 16.37 -19.41 15.87
C ALA A 264 14.87 -19.71 15.93
N LYS A 265 13.99 -18.69 15.95
CA LYS A 265 12.53 -18.82 15.90
C LYS A 265 11.99 -18.84 14.46
N ARG A 266 12.89 -18.81 13.48
CA ARG A 266 12.59 -18.70 12.05
C ARG A 266 11.86 -17.40 11.65
N GLN A 267 12.11 -16.32 12.39
CA GLN A 267 11.71 -14.97 11.99
C GLN A 267 12.78 -14.36 11.09
N PRO A 268 12.42 -13.59 10.06
CA PRO A 268 13.40 -12.91 9.21
C PRO A 268 14.16 -11.85 10.00
N VAL A 269 15.50 -11.85 9.92
CA VAL A 269 16.36 -10.82 10.50
C VAL A 269 16.98 -9.94 9.43
N SER A 270 17.10 -10.45 8.21
CA SER A 270 17.46 -9.65 7.05
C SER A 270 17.07 -10.32 5.75
N VAL A 271 16.98 -9.51 4.70
CA VAL A 271 16.89 -9.99 3.32
C VAL A 271 17.95 -9.28 2.46
N PHE A 272 18.66 -10.08 1.67
CA PHE A 272 19.52 -9.59 0.58
C PHE A 272 18.73 -9.69 -0.71
N ILE A 273 18.55 -8.55 -1.39
CA ILE A 273 17.85 -8.43 -2.66
C ILE A 273 18.88 -8.18 -3.76
N GLU A 274 18.89 -9.04 -4.76
CA GLU A 274 19.64 -8.86 -5.99
C GLU A 274 18.67 -8.60 -7.14
N GLU A 275 18.85 -7.49 -7.85
CA GLU A 275 18.00 -7.08 -8.95
C GLU A 275 18.80 -7.02 -10.26
N ASN A 276 18.33 -7.71 -11.27
CA ASN A 276 18.93 -7.82 -12.59
C ASN A 276 18.00 -7.31 -13.67
N TYR A 277 18.47 -6.41 -14.51
CA TYR A 277 17.78 -5.93 -15.71
C TYR A 277 18.36 -6.65 -16.93
N GLU A 278 17.53 -7.16 -17.83
CA GLU A 278 17.89 -7.83 -19.10
C GLU A 278 19.35 -7.68 -19.52
N ASN A 279 20.26 -8.56 -19.05
CA ASN A 279 21.69 -8.61 -19.38
C ASN A 279 22.58 -7.46 -18.87
N THR A 280 22.13 -6.63 -17.96
CA THR A 280 22.95 -5.60 -17.31
C THR A 280 23.09 -5.87 -15.81
N THR A 281 24.15 -5.32 -15.24
CA THR A 281 24.55 -5.58 -13.86
C THR A 281 23.52 -5.09 -12.85
N SER A 282 23.28 -5.92 -11.89
CA SER A 282 22.43 -5.85 -10.75
C SER A 282 22.70 -4.67 -9.82
N SER A 283 21.63 -4.15 -9.24
CA SER A 283 21.71 -3.48 -7.95
C SER A 283 21.55 -4.51 -6.83
N THR A 284 22.14 -4.22 -5.67
CA THR A 284 21.98 -5.05 -4.47
C THR A 284 21.53 -4.18 -3.32
N LYS A 285 20.56 -4.66 -2.55
CA LYS A 285 20.06 -3.99 -1.35
C LYS A 285 19.99 -4.98 -0.19
N ILE A 286 20.21 -4.50 1.03
CA ILE A 286 20.04 -5.31 2.25
C ILE A 286 19.07 -4.57 3.16
N TYR A 287 18.03 -5.29 3.58
CA TYR A 287 17.07 -4.79 4.57
C TYR A 287 17.17 -5.63 5.83
N SER A 288 17.15 -4.96 6.97
CA SER A 288 17.19 -5.58 8.30
C SER A 288 15.83 -5.48 8.98
N PHE A 289 15.58 -6.38 9.92
CA PHE A 289 14.33 -6.45 10.68
C PHE A 289 14.64 -6.56 12.18
N ASP A 290 13.89 -5.80 12.99
CA ASP A 290 13.89 -5.90 14.46
C ASP A 290 12.45 -6.05 14.93
N TRP A 291 12.17 -7.16 15.61
CA TRP A 291 10.82 -7.55 16.03
C TRP A 291 10.47 -7.15 17.45
N GLY A 292 11.36 -6.44 18.14
CA GLY A 292 11.18 -6.19 19.55
C GLY A 292 11.31 -7.48 20.41
N GLU A 293 11.36 -7.30 21.71
CA GLU A 293 11.31 -8.40 22.69
C GLU A 293 9.87 -8.64 23.16
#